data_ea351d1214455f15dedcff7742b3bf4e
#
_entry.id   ea351d1214455f15dedcff7742b3bf4e
#
_cell.length_a   1.000
_cell.length_b   1.000
_cell.length_c   1.000
_cell.angle_alpha   90.00
_cell.angle_beta   90.00
_cell.angle_gamma   90.00
#
_symmetry.space_group_name_H-M   'P 1'
#
loop_
_entity.id
_entity.type
_entity.pdbx_description
1 polymer ?
#
loop_
_entity_poly.entity_id
_entity_poly.type
_entity_poly.pdbx_seq_one_letter_code
_entity_poly.pdbx_strand_id
1 'polypeptide(L)'
;MIRIENHLGHIEINDDYFSDLIGHTVTSCFGVAGMANSNATQGLRAFFFRRRSYLDQGVSVKSNGTDLTINLHIVVTYGVNISAIVDSITNKVRYTVEQATGLVVKKINVYVDGMKE
;
A
#
# COMPACT_ATOMS: atom_id res chain seq x y z
N MET A 1 -12.75 3.41 -3.45
CA MET A 1 -13.15 2.56 -4.60
C MET A 1 -12.65 3.18 -5.88
N ILE A 2 -12.02 2.39 -6.71
CA ILE A 2 -11.49 2.86 -7.98
C ILE A 2 -12.42 2.39 -9.10
N ARG A 3 -12.82 3.30 -9.96
CA ARG A 3 -13.77 3.01 -11.03
C ARG A 3 -13.14 3.28 -12.39
N ILE A 4 -13.22 2.30 -13.28
CA ILE A 4 -12.73 2.38 -14.64
C ILE A 4 -13.92 2.26 -15.57
N GLU A 5 -14.10 3.23 -16.46
CA GLU A 5 -15.21 3.21 -17.42
C GLU A 5 -14.72 3.15 -18.85
N ASN A 6 -15.45 2.39 -19.68
CA ASN A 6 -15.27 2.38 -21.12
C ASN A 6 -16.63 2.19 -21.79
N HIS A 7 -16.65 2.09 -23.14
CA HIS A 7 -17.90 1.95 -23.90
C HIS A 7 -18.63 0.61 -23.64
N LEU A 8 -17.99 -0.36 -23.03
CA LEU A 8 -18.58 -1.66 -22.73
C LEU A 8 -19.18 -1.73 -21.31
N GLY A 9 -18.89 -0.75 -20.47
CA GLY A 9 -19.36 -0.74 -19.10
C GLY A 9 -18.33 -0.15 -18.15
N HIS A 10 -18.33 -0.62 -16.89
CA HIS A 10 -17.37 -0.14 -15.91
C HIS A 10 -16.83 -1.29 -15.04
N ILE A 11 -15.65 -1.05 -14.47
CA ILE A 11 -15.02 -1.93 -13.50
C ILE A 11 -14.87 -1.15 -12.21
N GLU A 12 -15.31 -1.70 -11.11
CA GLU A 12 -15.10 -1.11 -9.79
C GLU A 12 -14.16 -2.00 -8.99
N ILE A 13 -13.10 -1.41 -8.44
CA ILE A 13 -12.13 -2.12 -7.64
C ILE A 13 -12.21 -1.59 -6.21
N ASN A 14 -12.49 -2.48 -5.28
CA ASN A 14 -12.62 -2.13 -3.87
C ASN A 14 -11.26 -1.71 -3.29
N ASP A 15 -11.28 -0.76 -2.38
CA ASP A 15 -10.07 -0.31 -1.69
C ASP A 15 -9.35 -1.45 -0.98
N ASP A 16 -10.09 -2.41 -0.44
CA ASP A 16 -9.51 -3.57 0.23
C ASP A 16 -8.64 -4.42 -0.71
N TYR A 17 -9.02 -4.51 -1.98
CA TYR A 17 -8.21 -5.23 -2.97
C TYR A 17 -6.83 -4.58 -3.10
N PHE A 18 -6.79 -3.27 -3.22
CA PHE A 18 -5.52 -2.53 -3.33
C PHE A 18 -4.71 -2.65 -2.05
N SER A 19 -5.36 -2.54 -0.89
CA SER A 19 -4.67 -2.64 0.39
C SER A 19 -4.03 -4.00 0.57
N ASP A 20 -4.74 -5.06 0.22
CA ASP A 20 -4.20 -6.42 0.30
C ASP A 20 -3.05 -6.62 -0.67
N LEU A 21 -3.23 -6.23 -1.92
CA LEU A 21 -2.22 -6.41 -2.95
C LEU A 21 -0.94 -5.63 -2.62
N ILE A 22 -1.11 -4.37 -2.28
CA ILE A 22 0.01 -3.48 -1.99
C ILE A 22 0.67 -3.86 -0.67
N GLY A 23 -0.12 -4.16 0.35
CA GLY A 23 0.40 -4.58 1.65
C GLY A 23 1.24 -5.85 1.55
N HIS A 24 0.79 -6.84 0.81
CA HIS A 24 1.58 -8.06 0.56
C HIS A 24 2.87 -7.75 -0.18
N THR A 25 2.80 -6.89 -1.18
CA THR A 25 3.97 -6.53 -1.97
C THR A 25 5.01 -5.81 -1.10
N VAL A 26 4.56 -4.84 -0.31
CA VAL A 26 5.45 -4.04 0.54
C VAL A 26 6.08 -4.90 1.64
N THR A 27 5.28 -5.72 2.31
CA THR A 27 5.80 -6.54 3.41
C THR A 27 6.72 -7.67 2.94
N SER A 28 6.68 -8.01 1.66
CA SER A 28 7.62 -8.96 1.07
C SER A 28 8.98 -8.34 0.76
N CYS A 29 9.10 -7.02 0.82
CA CYS A 29 10.35 -6.33 0.55
C CYS A 29 11.31 -6.48 1.72
N PHE A 30 12.60 -6.70 1.42
CA PHE A 30 13.63 -6.78 2.43
C PHE A 30 13.71 -5.46 3.21
N GLY A 31 13.82 -5.56 4.53
CA GLY A 31 13.97 -4.39 5.40
C GLY A 31 12.67 -3.78 5.89
N VAL A 32 11.54 -4.22 5.38
CA VAL A 32 10.23 -3.76 5.85
C VAL A 32 9.78 -4.66 7.00
N ALA A 33 9.60 -4.07 8.18
CA ALA A 33 9.13 -4.81 9.35
C ALA A 33 7.60 -4.94 9.38
N GLY A 34 6.90 -4.03 8.71
CA GLY A 34 5.44 -4.08 8.61
C GLY A 34 4.87 -2.77 8.14
N MET A 35 3.55 -2.74 8.03
CA MET A 35 2.82 -1.50 7.73
C MET A 35 2.56 -0.75 9.02
N ALA A 36 2.64 0.58 8.94
CA ALA A 36 2.45 1.41 10.11
C ALA A 36 0.97 1.73 10.30
N ASN A 37 0.57 1.79 11.58
CA ASN A 37 -0.76 2.24 11.95
C ASN A 37 -0.79 3.77 11.95
N SER A 38 -1.82 4.33 11.35
CA SER A 38 -1.90 5.77 11.19
C SER A 38 -2.35 6.52 12.46
N ASN A 39 -2.80 5.81 13.50
CA ASN A 39 -3.15 6.46 14.76
C ASN A 39 -3.04 5.51 15.94
N ALA A 40 -2.94 6.09 17.16
CA ALA A 40 -2.72 5.35 18.39
C ALA A 40 -3.93 4.51 18.83
N THR A 41 -5.11 4.78 18.31
CA THR A 41 -6.32 4.03 18.67
C THR A 41 -6.44 2.73 17.91
N GLN A 42 -5.56 2.47 16.99
CA GLN A 42 -5.61 1.27 16.17
C GLN A 42 -5.32 -0.01 16.94
N GLY A 43 -4.66 0.07 18.06
CA GLY A 43 -4.47 -1.11 18.92
C GLY A 43 -5.80 -1.75 19.32
N LEU A 44 -6.77 -0.91 19.71
CA LEU A 44 -8.11 -1.38 20.03
C LEU A 44 -8.88 -1.82 18.80
N ARG A 45 -8.76 -1.06 17.73
CA ARG A 45 -9.40 -1.43 16.46
C ARG A 45 -8.85 -2.72 15.88
N ALA A 46 -7.55 -2.93 15.96
CA ALA A 46 -6.94 -4.17 15.52
C ALA A 46 -7.47 -5.37 16.29
N PHE A 47 -7.79 -5.18 17.58
CA PHE A 47 -8.40 -6.21 18.40
C PHE A 47 -9.81 -6.56 17.92
N PHE A 48 -10.63 -5.54 17.61
CA PHE A 48 -12.01 -5.74 17.14
C PHE A 48 -12.11 -6.16 15.67
N PHE A 49 -11.15 -5.74 14.87
CA PHE A 49 -11.15 -6.01 13.43
C PHE A 49 -10.08 -7.00 13.02
N ARG A 50 -9.90 -8.05 13.80
CA ARG A 50 -8.92 -9.10 13.51
C ARG A 50 -9.08 -9.75 12.14
N ARG A 51 -10.23 -9.58 11.51
CA ARG A 51 -10.49 -10.13 10.17
C ARG A 51 -9.80 -9.31 9.07
N ARG A 52 -9.43 -8.08 9.38
CA ARG A 52 -8.63 -7.29 8.45
C ARG A 52 -7.18 -7.60 8.73
N SER A 53 -6.52 -8.05 7.71
CA SER A 53 -5.08 -8.23 7.73
C SER A 53 -4.40 -6.93 8.16
N TYR A 54 -3.35 -7.02 8.95
CA TYR A 54 -2.49 -5.87 9.24
C TYR A 54 -1.96 -5.20 7.97
N LEU A 55 -2.02 -5.91 6.86
CA LEU A 55 -1.58 -5.42 5.56
C LEU A 55 -2.44 -4.28 5.03
N ASP A 56 -3.68 -4.16 5.52
CA ASP A 56 -4.60 -3.10 5.09
C ASP A 56 -4.26 -1.74 5.68
N GLN A 57 -3.51 -1.74 6.77
CA GLN A 57 -3.18 -0.52 7.49
C GLN A 57 -1.98 0.15 6.83
N GLY A 58 -2.06 1.47 6.72
CA GLY A 58 -0.99 2.27 6.15
C GLY A 58 -0.99 2.37 4.63
N VAL A 59 -1.99 1.80 3.96
CA VAL A 59 -2.13 1.90 2.51
C VAL A 59 -3.32 2.78 2.16
N SER A 60 -3.09 3.77 1.30
CA SER A 60 -4.16 4.62 0.77
C SER A 60 -3.96 4.77 -0.73
N VAL A 61 -5.01 4.53 -1.49
CA VAL A 61 -4.97 4.63 -2.95
C VAL A 61 -6.03 5.61 -3.40
N LYS A 62 -5.63 6.56 -4.23
CA LYS A 62 -6.55 7.54 -4.80
C LYS A 62 -6.42 7.52 -6.32
N SER A 63 -7.55 7.68 -6.99
CA SER A 63 -7.60 7.75 -8.44
C SER A 63 -7.87 9.17 -8.89
N ASN A 64 -7.16 9.60 -9.93
CA ASN A 64 -7.42 10.86 -10.61
C ASN A 64 -7.69 10.53 -12.08
N GLY A 65 -8.87 9.96 -12.36
CA GLY A 65 -9.20 9.46 -13.68
C GLY A 65 -8.55 8.10 -13.94
N THR A 66 -7.53 8.07 -14.79
CA THR A 66 -6.82 6.83 -15.14
C THR A 66 -5.55 6.60 -14.34
N ASP A 67 -5.14 7.60 -13.56
CA ASP A 67 -3.89 7.55 -12.82
C ASP A 67 -4.14 7.27 -11.35
N LEU A 68 -3.24 6.53 -10.73
CA LEU A 68 -3.30 6.21 -9.31
C LEU A 68 -2.21 6.93 -8.54
N THR A 69 -2.57 7.41 -7.35
CA THR A 69 -1.62 7.89 -6.35
C THR A 69 -1.71 6.98 -5.14
N ILE A 70 -0.58 6.44 -4.72
CA ILE A 70 -0.49 5.48 -3.63
C ILE A 70 0.30 6.10 -2.50
N ASN A 71 -0.25 6.07 -1.30
CA ASN A 71 0.43 6.52 -0.09
C ASN A 71 0.66 5.33 0.84
N LEU A 72 1.89 5.15 1.28
CA LEU A 72 2.31 4.02 2.09
C LEU A 72 2.94 4.51 3.39
N HIS A 73 2.51 3.94 4.50
CA HIS A 73 3.12 4.15 5.80
C HIS A 73 3.73 2.83 6.26
N ILE A 74 5.04 2.81 6.46
CA ILE A 74 5.77 1.58 6.78
C ILE A 74 6.61 1.72 8.04
N VAL A 75 6.92 0.58 8.62
CA VAL A 75 7.92 0.45 9.68
C VAL A 75 9.09 -0.35 9.10
N VAL A 76 10.29 0.16 9.26
CA VAL A 76 11.50 -0.50 8.73
C VAL A 76 12.26 -1.20 9.84
N THR A 77 13.11 -2.15 9.45
CA THR A 77 14.02 -2.81 10.37
C THR A 77 15.20 -1.89 10.67
N TYR A 78 15.64 -1.86 11.91
CA TYR A 78 16.78 -1.04 12.33
C TYR A 78 18.03 -1.39 11.53
N GLY A 79 18.77 -0.36 11.14
CA GLY A 79 20.05 -0.52 10.46
C GLY A 79 19.98 -0.66 8.95
N VAL A 80 18.78 -0.63 8.36
CA VAL A 80 18.63 -0.74 6.89
C VAL A 80 18.84 0.59 6.20
N ASN A 81 19.21 0.52 4.93
CA ASN A 81 19.31 1.71 4.08
C ASN A 81 17.92 2.07 3.57
N ILE A 82 17.36 3.14 4.11
CA ILE A 82 16.00 3.58 3.79
C ILE A 82 15.85 3.89 2.31
N SER A 83 16.81 4.57 1.72
CA SER A 83 16.77 4.95 0.31
C SER A 83 16.66 3.72 -0.60
N ALA A 84 17.43 2.69 -0.32
CA ALA A 84 17.40 1.45 -1.10
C ALA A 84 16.08 0.71 -0.94
N ILE A 85 15.53 0.71 0.28
CA ILE A 85 14.24 0.07 0.55
C ILE A 85 13.12 0.80 -0.18
N VAL A 86 13.11 2.12 -0.12
CA VAL A 86 12.08 2.93 -0.78
C VAL A 86 12.12 2.72 -2.29
N ASP A 87 13.30 2.68 -2.89
CA ASP A 87 13.44 2.41 -4.32
C ASP A 87 12.87 1.02 -4.68
N SER A 88 13.19 0.02 -3.88
CA SER A 88 12.68 -1.34 -4.09
C SER A 88 11.16 -1.40 -3.96
N ILE A 89 10.61 -0.78 -2.94
CA ILE A 89 9.16 -0.72 -2.72
C ILE A 89 8.48 -0.04 -3.89
N THR A 90 8.96 1.13 -4.29
CA THR A 90 8.37 1.91 -5.37
C THR A 90 8.31 1.10 -6.65
N ASN A 91 9.41 0.44 -7.00
CA ASN A 91 9.49 -0.35 -8.24
C ASN A 91 8.54 -1.56 -8.19
N LYS A 92 8.54 -2.29 -7.09
CA LYS A 92 7.71 -3.48 -6.94
C LYS A 92 6.22 -3.16 -6.89
N VAL A 93 5.85 -2.12 -6.14
CA VAL A 93 4.45 -1.72 -6.01
C VAL A 93 3.92 -1.23 -7.35
N ARG A 94 4.68 -0.38 -8.03
CA ARG A 94 4.28 0.10 -9.36
C ARG A 94 4.05 -1.06 -10.31
N TYR A 95 5.02 -1.95 -10.41
CA TYR A 95 4.94 -3.09 -11.32
C TYR A 95 3.74 -3.97 -10.98
N THR A 96 3.57 -4.33 -9.71
CA THR A 96 2.51 -5.24 -9.27
C THR A 96 1.12 -4.64 -9.53
N VAL A 97 0.94 -3.38 -9.19
CA VAL A 97 -0.36 -2.71 -9.36
C VAL A 97 -0.68 -2.51 -10.83
N GLU A 98 0.28 -2.08 -11.63
CA GLU A 98 0.07 -1.87 -13.06
C GLU A 98 -0.23 -3.18 -13.78
N GLN A 99 0.44 -4.26 -13.42
CA GLN A 99 0.18 -5.58 -14.01
C GLN A 99 -1.19 -6.12 -13.61
N ALA A 100 -1.60 -5.91 -12.37
CA ALA A 100 -2.85 -6.45 -11.86
C ALA A 100 -4.07 -5.68 -12.36
N THR A 101 -3.96 -4.37 -12.54
CA THR A 101 -5.11 -3.50 -12.81
C THR A 101 -5.10 -2.88 -14.21
N GLY A 102 -3.96 -2.82 -14.86
CA GLY A 102 -3.81 -2.09 -16.12
C GLY A 102 -3.81 -0.57 -15.99
N LEU A 103 -3.86 -0.06 -14.76
CA LEU A 103 -3.85 1.38 -14.51
C LEU A 103 -2.43 1.88 -14.35
N VAL A 104 -2.21 3.16 -14.65
CA VAL A 104 -0.91 3.79 -14.50
C VAL A 104 -0.76 4.28 -13.06
N VAL A 105 0.32 3.91 -12.41
CA VAL A 105 0.66 4.45 -11.09
C VAL A 105 1.52 5.70 -11.31
N LYS A 106 0.91 6.84 -11.08
CA LYS A 106 1.56 8.13 -11.30
C LYS A 106 2.53 8.46 -10.18
N LYS A 107 2.16 8.19 -8.94
CA LYS A 107 2.91 8.62 -7.78
C LYS A 107 2.80 7.62 -6.64
N ILE A 108 3.92 7.34 -6.00
CA ILE A 108 3.96 6.53 -4.79
C ILE A 108 4.70 7.33 -3.73
N ASN A 109 4.00 7.67 -2.65
CA ASN A 109 4.59 8.38 -1.51
C ASN A 109 4.80 7.37 -0.39
N VAL A 110 6.02 7.27 0.10
CA VAL A 110 6.37 6.34 1.17
C VAL A 110 6.74 7.14 2.41
N TYR A 111 6.04 6.85 3.50
CA TYR A 111 6.29 7.46 4.80
C TYR A 111 6.87 6.40 5.71
N VAL A 112 8.07 6.64 6.22
CA VAL A 112 8.72 5.75 7.18
C VAL A 112 8.36 6.26 8.57
N ASP A 113 7.41 5.62 9.21
CA ASP A 113 6.84 6.10 10.46
C ASP A 113 7.57 5.58 11.69
N GLY A 114 8.44 4.59 11.54
CA GLY A 114 9.18 4.05 12.67
C GLY A 114 10.16 2.97 12.25
N MET A 115 10.89 2.47 13.25
CA MET A 115 11.78 1.35 13.04
C MET A 115 11.60 0.32 14.16
N LYS A 116 11.90 -0.93 13.84
CA LYS A 116 11.82 -2.05 14.78
C LYS A 116 13.20 -2.72 14.87
N GLU A 117 13.63 -2.96 16.08
CA GLU A 117 14.88 -3.69 16.33
C GLU A 117 14.69 -5.20 16.18
#